data_6db068bbe14f66d8d00babd27a015788
#
_entry.id   6db068bbe14f66d8d00babd27a015788
#
_cell.length_a   1.000
_cell.length_b   1.000
_cell.length_c   1.000
_cell.angle_alpha   90.00
_cell.angle_beta   90.00
_cell.angle_gamma   90.00
#
_symmetry.space_group_name_H-M   'P 1'
#
loop_
_entity.id
_entity.type
_entity.pdbx_description
1 polymer ?
#
loop_
_entity_poly.entity_id
_entity_poly.type
_entity_poly.pdbx_seq_one_letter_code
_entity_poly.pdbx_strand_id
1 'polypeptide(L)'
;MQVENHKEEAPFAHYAELFRDLNPAAVTARLSDVRWDGKEFTLGLLGRAFAIAHPDYAIRALDGGALPPLPSQTFLLRYLLESKDVVWQGQWKTFREMPWGEMYIKPYTGRVLTRAAFTFGTRLPAFRAACEKMQALPMKHGDAGYQFDLIGGYRMQILVWEGDDEFPPNAQVLYSDNFAEGFAAEDRVVAGDILISTIKSQM
;
A
#
# COMPACT_ATOMS: atom_id res chain seq x y z
N MET A 1 15.49 5.50 -26.62
CA MET A 1 15.57 6.65 -25.71
C MET A 1 14.63 6.33 -24.56
N GLN A 2 15.17 5.86 -23.42
CA GLN A 2 14.36 5.69 -22.21
C GLN A 2 13.92 7.08 -21.76
N VAL A 3 12.61 7.28 -21.61
CA VAL A 3 12.07 8.49 -20.99
C VAL A 3 12.40 8.36 -19.50
N GLU A 4 13.33 9.18 -19.01
CA GLU A 4 13.67 9.24 -17.59
C GLU A 4 12.39 9.58 -16.78
N ASN A 5 11.99 8.67 -15.89
CA ASN A 5 10.81 8.86 -15.06
C ASN A 5 11.17 9.65 -13.79
N HIS A 6 11.59 10.89 -13.96
CA HIS A 6 12.02 11.76 -12.84
C HIS A 6 11.00 11.87 -11.69
N LYS A 7 9.71 11.58 -11.96
CA LYS A 7 8.66 11.64 -10.92
C LYS A 7 8.74 10.50 -9.90
N GLU A 8 9.27 9.35 -10.30
CA GLU A 8 9.40 8.19 -9.41
C GLU A 8 10.86 7.99 -8.97
N GLU A 9 11.81 8.26 -9.86
CA GLU A 9 13.24 8.06 -9.59
C GLU A 9 13.79 9.05 -8.57
N ALA A 10 13.41 10.33 -8.63
CA ALA A 10 13.91 11.34 -7.70
C ALA A 10 13.49 11.09 -6.24
N PRO A 11 12.20 10.79 -5.92
CA PRO A 11 11.82 10.39 -4.57
C PRO A 11 12.52 9.12 -4.10
N PHE A 12 12.63 8.11 -4.96
CA PHE A 12 13.34 6.88 -4.63
C PHE A 12 14.80 7.14 -4.26
N ALA A 13 15.53 7.89 -5.09
CA ALA A 13 16.94 8.21 -4.85
C ALA A 13 17.14 8.96 -3.52
N HIS A 14 16.25 9.92 -3.23
CA HIS A 14 16.28 10.66 -1.97
C HIS A 14 16.13 9.74 -0.75
N TYR A 15 15.12 8.86 -0.74
CA TYR A 15 14.91 7.95 0.39
C TYR A 15 15.95 6.83 0.47
N ALA A 16 16.50 6.39 -0.68
CA ALA A 16 17.61 5.44 -0.69
C ALA A 16 18.90 6.05 -0.10
N GLU A 17 19.13 7.35 -0.27
CA GLU A 17 20.24 8.06 0.38
C GLU A 17 20.04 8.12 1.90
N LEU A 18 18.85 8.51 2.37
CA LEU A 18 18.53 8.53 3.80
C LEU A 18 18.63 7.13 4.45
N PHE A 19 18.28 6.09 3.70
CA PHE A 19 18.34 4.71 4.17
C PHE A 19 19.77 4.26 4.51
N ARG A 20 20.80 4.80 3.88
CA ARG A 20 22.21 4.44 4.15
C ARG A 20 22.64 4.73 5.57
N ASP A 21 22.09 5.81 6.15
CA ASP A 21 22.42 6.25 7.51
C ASP A 21 21.46 5.67 8.57
N LEU A 22 20.53 4.79 8.15
CA LEU A 22 19.52 4.21 9.02
C LEU A 22 20.17 3.28 10.06
N ASN A 23 19.78 3.43 11.33
CA ASN A 23 20.19 2.54 12.39
C ASN A 23 19.28 1.30 12.46
N PRO A 24 19.75 0.09 12.10
CA PRO A 24 18.89 -1.10 12.10
C PRO A 24 18.27 -1.43 13.46
N ALA A 25 18.98 -1.22 14.55
CA ALA A 25 18.45 -1.48 15.89
C ALA A 25 17.29 -0.53 16.24
N ALA A 26 17.35 0.73 15.79
CA ALA A 26 16.26 1.68 15.99
C ALA A 26 15.02 1.31 15.17
N VAL A 27 15.20 0.73 13.97
CA VAL A 27 14.08 0.24 13.14
C VAL A 27 13.35 -0.90 13.82
N THR A 28 14.06 -1.95 14.21
CA THR A 28 13.46 -3.14 14.85
C THR A 28 12.89 -2.85 16.24
N ALA A 29 13.33 -1.78 16.90
CA ALA A 29 12.74 -1.33 18.16
C ALA A 29 11.37 -0.64 17.99
N ARG A 30 11.07 -0.07 16.82
CA ARG A 30 9.82 0.66 16.54
C ARG A 30 8.88 -0.04 15.55
N LEU A 31 9.35 -1.08 14.85
CA LEU A 31 8.60 -1.89 13.88
C LEU A 31 8.77 -3.37 14.21
N SER A 32 7.78 -3.95 14.87
CA SER A 32 7.83 -5.34 15.37
C SER A 32 7.69 -6.39 14.26
N ASP A 33 7.16 -6.01 13.10
CA ASP A 33 7.03 -6.85 11.91
C ASP A 33 8.32 -6.93 11.07
N VAL A 34 9.29 -6.04 11.32
CA VAL A 34 10.56 -5.97 10.60
C VAL A 34 11.61 -6.80 11.33
N ARG A 35 12.26 -7.70 10.61
CA ARG A 35 13.38 -8.50 11.11
C ARG A 35 14.70 -7.99 10.53
N TRP A 36 15.75 -8.03 11.35
CA TRP A 36 17.12 -7.69 10.95
C TRP A 36 18.05 -8.87 11.27
N ASP A 37 18.81 -9.34 10.29
CA ASP A 37 19.74 -10.47 10.43
C ASP A 37 21.22 -10.07 10.50
N GLY A 38 21.53 -8.78 10.51
CA GLY A 38 22.89 -8.24 10.49
C GLY A 38 23.32 -7.73 9.09
N LYS A 39 22.52 -8.00 8.04
CA LYS A 39 22.81 -7.58 6.65
C LYS A 39 21.60 -7.03 5.91
N GLU A 40 20.43 -7.59 6.17
CA GLU A 40 19.19 -7.21 5.46
C GLU A 40 17.99 -7.15 6.39
N PHE A 41 17.06 -6.26 6.05
CA PHE A 41 15.73 -6.20 6.65
C PHE A 41 14.80 -7.15 5.91
N THR A 42 13.99 -7.91 6.65
CA THR A 42 12.88 -8.70 6.09
C THR A 42 11.56 -8.14 6.56
N LEU A 43 10.64 -7.85 5.63
CA LEU A 43 9.30 -7.32 5.90
C LEU A 43 8.31 -7.76 4.82
N GLY A 44 7.02 -7.65 5.13
CA GLY A 44 5.93 -8.00 4.21
C GLY A 44 5.30 -6.79 3.54
N LEU A 45 4.71 -6.98 2.35
CA LEU A 45 3.81 -6.03 1.70
C LEU A 45 2.74 -6.82 0.93
N LEU A 46 1.47 -6.66 1.31
CA LEU A 46 0.32 -7.36 0.70
C LEU A 46 0.56 -8.87 0.54
N GLY A 47 0.98 -9.51 1.64
CA GLY A 47 1.21 -10.96 1.69
C GLY A 47 2.51 -11.46 1.05
N ARG A 48 3.28 -10.61 0.36
CA ARG A 48 4.60 -10.96 -0.18
C ARG A 48 5.71 -10.49 0.75
N ALA A 49 6.74 -11.31 0.93
CA ALA A 49 7.90 -10.99 1.75
C ALA A 49 9.09 -10.51 0.89
N PHE A 50 9.77 -9.49 1.38
CA PHE A 50 10.93 -8.88 0.74
C PHE A 50 12.10 -8.82 1.71
N ALA A 51 13.32 -9.02 1.18
CA ALA A 51 14.56 -8.72 1.88
C ALA A 51 15.20 -7.48 1.26
N ILE A 52 15.66 -6.56 2.10
CA ILE A 52 16.25 -5.28 1.72
C ILE A 52 17.62 -5.17 2.38
N ALA A 53 18.68 -5.26 1.59
CA ALA A 53 20.04 -5.13 2.09
C ALA A 53 20.34 -3.69 2.53
N HIS A 54 21.08 -3.55 3.63
CA HIS A 54 21.54 -2.29 4.16
C HIS A 54 23.09 -2.28 4.18
N PRO A 55 23.74 -1.19 3.79
CA PRO A 55 23.19 0.15 3.52
C PRO A 55 22.76 0.39 2.06
N ASP A 56 23.01 -0.52 1.13
CA ASP A 56 22.97 -0.24 -0.31
C ASP A 56 21.59 -0.39 -0.95
N TYR A 57 20.56 -0.68 -0.18
CA TYR A 57 19.20 -0.91 -0.69
C TYR A 57 19.13 -1.85 -1.90
N ALA A 58 19.65 -3.04 -1.78
CA ALA A 58 19.37 -4.10 -2.74
C ALA A 58 18.13 -4.88 -2.27
N ILE A 59 17.02 -4.76 -3.01
CA ILE A 59 15.76 -5.47 -2.69
C ILE A 59 15.67 -6.78 -3.47
N ARG A 60 15.16 -7.82 -2.82
CA ARG A 60 14.77 -9.09 -3.45
C ARG A 60 13.45 -9.60 -2.90
N ALA A 61 12.65 -10.20 -3.74
CA ALA A 61 11.43 -10.91 -3.33
C ALA A 61 11.80 -12.30 -2.81
N LEU A 62 11.30 -12.67 -1.63
CA LEU A 62 11.63 -13.97 -1.02
C LEU A 62 10.91 -15.15 -1.68
N ASP A 63 9.86 -14.87 -2.44
CA ASP A 63 9.13 -15.85 -3.27
C ASP A 63 9.80 -16.09 -4.65
N GLY A 64 10.92 -15.42 -4.93
CA GLY A 64 11.61 -15.48 -6.24
C GLY A 64 10.85 -14.78 -7.37
N GLY A 65 9.75 -14.11 -7.09
CA GLY A 65 8.96 -13.38 -8.07
C GLY A 65 9.54 -12.01 -8.44
N ALA A 66 8.84 -11.31 -9.33
CA ALA A 66 9.24 -9.97 -9.75
C ALA A 66 9.30 -8.97 -8.59
N LEU A 67 10.21 -8.01 -8.69
CA LEU A 67 10.29 -6.90 -7.74
C LEU A 67 9.04 -6.01 -7.84
N PRO A 68 8.66 -5.36 -6.73
CA PRO A 68 7.58 -4.39 -6.77
C PRO A 68 7.99 -3.16 -7.60
N PRO A 69 7.03 -2.45 -8.21
CA PRO A 69 7.30 -1.19 -8.91
C PRO A 69 8.00 -0.16 -8.03
N LEU A 70 8.71 0.78 -8.64
CA LEU A 70 9.50 1.78 -7.92
C LEU A 70 8.73 2.58 -6.85
N PRO A 71 7.45 2.98 -7.07
CA PRO A 71 6.65 3.61 -6.02
C PRO A 71 6.44 2.73 -4.78
N SER A 72 6.29 1.41 -4.98
CA SER A 72 6.18 0.47 -3.85
C SER A 72 7.52 0.30 -3.13
N GLN A 73 8.64 0.33 -3.85
CA GLN A 73 9.96 0.30 -3.24
C GLN A 73 10.21 1.58 -2.42
N THR A 74 9.82 2.75 -2.92
CA THR A 74 9.88 4.02 -2.19
C THR A 74 9.01 3.96 -0.93
N PHE A 75 7.81 3.36 -1.01
CA PHE A 75 6.94 3.16 0.13
C PHE A 75 7.59 2.27 1.22
N LEU A 76 8.26 1.18 0.82
CA LEU A 76 9.01 0.32 1.75
C LEU A 76 10.17 1.07 2.42
N LEU A 77 10.90 1.90 1.67
CA LEU A 77 11.95 2.77 2.24
C LEU A 77 11.38 3.72 3.28
N ARG A 78 10.30 4.43 2.96
CA ARG A 78 9.64 5.35 3.88
C ARG A 78 9.07 4.64 5.11
N TYR A 79 8.53 3.43 4.94
CA TYR A 79 8.10 2.60 6.06
C TYR A 79 9.25 2.33 7.03
N LEU A 80 10.41 1.91 6.51
CA LEU A 80 11.60 1.66 7.33
C LEU A 80 12.18 2.95 7.94
N LEU A 81 12.05 4.10 7.31
CA LEU A 81 12.58 5.37 7.79
C LEU A 81 11.67 6.09 8.79
N GLU A 82 10.37 6.13 8.52
CA GLU A 82 9.46 7.09 9.14
C GLU A 82 8.32 6.44 9.94
N SER A 83 7.89 5.22 9.58
CA SER A 83 6.73 4.57 10.20
C SER A 83 7.04 4.01 11.59
N LYS A 84 6.02 3.71 12.36
CA LYS A 84 6.08 3.13 13.70
C LYS A 84 4.92 2.15 13.92
N ASP A 85 5.06 1.25 14.87
CA ASP A 85 3.95 0.43 15.32
C ASP A 85 2.89 1.29 16.03
N VAL A 86 1.67 1.20 15.53
CA VAL A 86 0.49 1.81 16.14
C VAL A 86 -0.59 0.74 16.26
N VAL A 87 -1.10 0.55 17.46
CA VAL A 87 -2.13 -0.47 17.72
C VAL A 87 -3.44 -0.05 17.06
N TRP A 88 -3.98 -0.92 16.20
CA TRP A 88 -5.31 -0.74 15.63
C TRP A 88 -6.39 -0.86 16.71
N GLN A 89 -7.26 0.15 16.83
CA GLN A 89 -8.35 0.22 17.82
C GLN A 89 -9.66 -0.40 17.30
N GLY A 90 -9.63 -1.05 16.15
CA GLY A 90 -10.81 -1.71 15.57
C GLY A 90 -11.70 -0.80 14.71
N GLN A 91 -11.28 0.45 14.46
CA GLN A 91 -12.05 1.37 13.63
C GLN A 91 -11.51 1.44 12.20
N TRP A 92 -12.44 1.74 11.29
CA TRP A 92 -12.14 1.99 9.88
C TRP A 92 -12.38 3.47 9.58
N LYS A 93 -11.45 4.07 8.83
CA LYS A 93 -11.51 5.49 8.45
C LYS A 93 -11.40 5.65 6.95
N THR A 94 -12.15 6.60 6.42
CA THR A 94 -11.91 7.10 5.07
C THR A 94 -10.63 7.94 5.04
N PHE A 95 -10.07 8.13 3.86
CA PHE A 95 -8.90 9.01 3.70
C PHE A 95 -9.16 10.43 4.23
N ARG A 96 -10.38 10.95 4.02
CA ARG A 96 -10.80 12.30 4.43
C ARG A 96 -10.79 12.50 5.96
N GLU A 97 -11.14 11.46 6.73
CA GLU A 97 -11.23 11.52 8.19
C GLU A 97 -9.86 11.52 8.90
N MET A 98 -8.79 11.26 8.15
CA MET A 98 -7.44 11.25 8.70
C MET A 98 -6.76 12.62 8.55
N PRO A 99 -5.72 12.91 9.36
CA PRO A 99 -4.98 14.17 9.28
C PRO A 99 -4.55 14.50 7.84
N TRP A 100 -4.73 15.76 7.42
CA TRP A 100 -4.43 16.28 6.07
C TRP A 100 -5.26 15.66 4.93
N GLY A 101 -6.17 14.72 5.23
CA GLY A 101 -7.00 14.03 4.23
C GLY A 101 -7.82 15.00 3.36
N GLU A 102 -8.37 16.05 3.96
CA GLU A 102 -9.16 17.06 3.24
C GLU A 102 -8.33 17.82 2.20
N MET A 103 -7.07 18.15 2.49
CA MET A 103 -6.19 18.87 1.56
C MET A 103 -5.82 18.00 0.33
N TYR A 104 -5.66 16.70 0.52
CA TYR A 104 -5.27 15.76 -0.52
C TYR A 104 -6.44 15.03 -1.17
N ILE A 105 -7.69 15.38 -0.82
CA ILE A 105 -8.88 14.63 -1.28
C ILE A 105 -9.04 14.61 -2.79
N LYS A 106 -8.75 15.71 -3.50
CA LYS A 106 -8.89 15.75 -4.96
C LYS A 106 -7.95 14.78 -5.68
N PRO A 107 -6.61 14.83 -5.47
CA PRO A 107 -5.70 13.86 -6.09
C PRO A 107 -5.98 12.43 -5.62
N TYR A 108 -6.35 12.23 -4.36
CA TYR A 108 -6.73 10.93 -3.83
C TYR A 108 -7.96 10.35 -4.55
N THR A 109 -9.02 11.14 -4.71
CA THR A 109 -10.25 10.69 -5.38
C THR A 109 -9.96 10.20 -6.80
N GLY A 110 -9.24 10.98 -7.60
CA GLY A 110 -8.92 10.59 -8.98
C GLY A 110 -7.98 9.38 -9.04
N ARG A 111 -6.93 9.40 -8.23
CA ARG A 111 -5.84 8.42 -8.28
C ARG A 111 -6.22 7.09 -7.64
N VAL A 112 -7.08 7.10 -6.62
CA VAL A 112 -7.47 5.90 -5.87
C VAL A 112 -8.93 5.54 -6.13
N LEU A 113 -9.90 6.35 -5.73
CA LEU A 113 -11.31 5.96 -5.76
C LEU A 113 -11.85 5.78 -7.17
N THR A 114 -11.67 6.79 -8.04
CA THR A 114 -12.15 6.73 -9.43
C THR A 114 -11.44 5.60 -10.19
N ARG A 115 -10.13 5.46 -10.00
CA ARG A 115 -9.37 4.39 -10.63
C ARG A 115 -9.84 3.01 -10.16
N ALA A 116 -10.10 2.81 -8.87
CA ALA A 116 -10.65 1.56 -8.34
C ALA A 116 -12.02 1.25 -8.95
N ALA A 117 -12.93 2.22 -8.93
CA ALA A 117 -14.28 2.10 -9.46
C ALA A 117 -14.27 1.60 -10.91
N PHE A 118 -13.57 2.32 -11.81
CA PHE A 118 -13.53 1.95 -13.23
C PHE A 118 -12.64 0.74 -13.55
N THR A 119 -11.67 0.40 -12.70
CA THR A 119 -10.85 -0.80 -12.89
C THR A 119 -11.62 -2.07 -12.50
N PHE A 120 -12.40 -2.02 -11.43
CA PHE A 120 -13.00 -3.19 -10.81
C PHE A 120 -14.51 -3.28 -11.00
N GLY A 121 -15.24 -2.15 -10.92
CA GLY A 121 -16.71 -2.12 -10.96
C GLY A 121 -17.33 -2.51 -12.29
N THR A 122 -16.55 -2.56 -13.38
CA THR A 122 -16.97 -3.12 -14.67
C THR A 122 -16.57 -4.58 -14.85
N ARG A 123 -15.84 -5.18 -13.89
CA ARG A 123 -15.26 -6.53 -13.98
C ARG A 123 -15.27 -7.23 -12.63
N LEU A 124 -16.37 -7.16 -11.90
CA LEU A 124 -16.49 -7.75 -10.55
C LEU A 124 -16.06 -9.22 -10.46
N PRO A 125 -16.40 -10.13 -11.41
CA PRO A 125 -15.93 -11.52 -11.32
C PRO A 125 -14.39 -11.64 -11.31
N ALA A 126 -13.70 -10.87 -12.15
CA ALA A 126 -12.23 -10.85 -12.19
C ALA A 126 -11.63 -10.22 -10.93
N PHE A 127 -12.25 -9.15 -10.41
CA PHE A 127 -11.87 -8.53 -9.14
C PHE A 127 -11.98 -9.52 -7.96
N ARG A 128 -13.10 -10.26 -7.85
CA ARG A 128 -13.30 -11.28 -6.82
C ARG A 128 -12.22 -12.35 -6.90
N ALA A 129 -12.01 -12.93 -8.08
CA ALA A 129 -11.00 -13.96 -8.30
C ALA A 129 -9.58 -13.47 -7.93
N ALA A 130 -9.23 -12.22 -8.27
CA ALA A 130 -7.94 -11.63 -7.90
C ALA A 130 -7.79 -11.48 -6.37
N CYS A 131 -8.83 -10.98 -5.68
CA CYS A 131 -8.82 -10.84 -4.23
C CYS A 131 -8.73 -12.19 -3.50
N GLU A 132 -9.45 -13.19 -3.98
CA GLU A 132 -9.40 -14.56 -3.44
C GLU A 132 -8.02 -15.20 -3.65
N LYS A 133 -7.42 -15.03 -4.82
CA LYS A 133 -6.04 -15.45 -5.09
C LYS A 133 -5.02 -14.80 -4.15
N MET A 134 -5.25 -13.54 -3.76
CA MET A 134 -4.45 -12.82 -2.77
C MET A 134 -4.82 -13.18 -1.32
N GLN A 135 -5.74 -14.13 -1.10
CA GLN A 135 -6.22 -14.55 0.22
C GLN A 135 -6.80 -13.40 1.06
N ALA A 136 -7.39 -12.40 0.38
CA ALA A 136 -8.07 -11.30 1.04
C ALA A 136 -9.33 -11.76 1.78
N LEU A 137 -9.62 -11.15 2.93
CA LEU A 137 -10.81 -11.49 3.72
C LEU A 137 -12.05 -10.85 3.07
N PRO A 138 -13.07 -11.65 2.66
CA PRO A 138 -14.27 -11.11 2.07
C PRO A 138 -15.12 -10.32 3.09
N MET A 139 -15.73 -9.23 2.63
CA MET A 139 -16.57 -8.33 3.41
C MET A 139 -18.01 -8.32 2.87
N LYS A 140 -18.99 -8.04 3.74
CA LYS A 140 -20.41 -8.01 3.36
C LYS A 140 -20.90 -6.65 2.86
N HIS A 141 -20.01 -5.74 2.50
CA HIS A 141 -20.34 -4.39 2.05
C HIS A 141 -19.96 -4.19 0.59
N GLY A 142 -20.77 -3.40 -0.14
CA GLY A 142 -20.67 -3.25 -1.58
C GLY A 142 -21.17 -4.49 -2.33
N ASP A 143 -21.10 -4.46 -3.66
CA ASP A 143 -21.34 -5.64 -4.49
C ASP A 143 -20.18 -6.62 -4.39
N ALA A 144 -18.96 -6.11 -4.15
CA ALA A 144 -17.80 -6.86 -3.73
C ALA A 144 -16.94 -6.04 -2.78
N GLY A 145 -16.54 -6.64 -1.65
CA GLY A 145 -15.67 -6.01 -0.66
C GLY A 145 -14.63 -6.98 -0.12
N TYR A 146 -13.42 -6.49 0.10
CA TYR A 146 -12.32 -7.28 0.64
C TYR A 146 -11.43 -6.47 1.56
N GLN A 147 -10.90 -7.14 2.60
CA GLN A 147 -9.92 -6.60 3.52
C GLN A 147 -8.55 -7.23 3.23
N PHE A 148 -7.52 -6.41 3.32
CA PHE A 148 -6.12 -6.77 3.12
C PHE A 148 -5.28 -6.34 4.31
N ASP A 149 -4.32 -7.18 4.72
CA ASP A 149 -3.20 -6.74 5.52
C ASP A 149 -2.16 -6.12 4.57
N LEU A 150 -1.89 -4.82 4.72
CA LEU A 150 -0.96 -4.11 3.85
C LEU A 150 0.48 -4.38 4.26
N ILE A 151 0.84 -3.95 5.48
CA ILE A 151 2.18 -4.01 6.07
C ILE A 151 2.08 -3.78 7.58
N GLY A 152 2.82 -4.52 8.39
CA GLY A 152 3.03 -4.21 9.80
C GLY A 152 1.77 -3.97 10.65
N GLY A 153 0.71 -4.74 10.45
CA GLY A 153 -0.56 -4.56 11.18
C GLY A 153 -1.45 -3.42 10.66
N TYR A 154 -1.03 -2.72 9.61
CA TYR A 154 -1.84 -1.75 8.89
C TYR A 154 -2.72 -2.43 7.85
N ARG A 155 -4.03 -2.19 7.91
CA ARG A 155 -5.05 -2.89 7.11
C ARG A 155 -5.83 -1.93 6.26
N MET A 156 -6.28 -2.43 5.10
CA MET A 156 -7.11 -1.67 4.17
C MET A 156 -8.32 -2.50 3.76
N GLN A 157 -9.43 -1.82 3.51
CA GLN A 157 -10.59 -2.40 2.85
C GLN A 157 -10.83 -1.70 1.52
N ILE A 158 -11.26 -2.47 0.54
CA ILE A 158 -11.77 -1.94 -0.73
C ILE A 158 -13.17 -2.49 -0.95
N LEU A 159 -14.10 -1.58 -1.17
CA LEU A 159 -15.51 -1.86 -1.46
C LEU A 159 -15.79 -1.36 -2.86
N VAL A 160 -16.44 -2.18 -3.67
CA VAL A 160 -16.72 -1.87 -5.08
C VAL A 160 -18.20 -2.09 -5.33
N TRP A 161 -18.81 -1.14 -6.02
CA TRP A 161 -20.17 -1.21 -6.55
C TRP A 161 -20.12 -1.23 -8.07
N GLU A 162 -20.85 -2.17 -8.65
CA GLU A 162 -20.98 -2.28 -10.11
C GLU A 162 -21.75 -1.09 -10.67
N GLY A 163 -21.33 -0.62 -11.83
CA GLY A 163 -22.11 0.39 -12.56
C GLY A 163 -23.25 -0.28 -13.35
N ASP A 164 -24.31 0.45 -13.57
CA ASP A 164 -25.43 0.06 -14.41
C ASP A 164 -25.73 1.15 -15.46
N ASP A 165 -26.89 1.05 -16.13
CA ASP A 165 -27.30 2.01 -17.18
C ASP A 165 -27.60 3.42 -16.60
N GLU A 166 -27.86 3.53 -15.30
CA GLU A 166 -28.23 4.79 -14.64
C GLU A 166 -27.05 5.38 -13.84
N PHE A 167 -26.20 4.53 -13.25
CA PHE A 167 -25.13 4.96 -12.36
C PHE A 167 -23.76 4.38 -12.74
N PRO A 168 -22.72 5.23 -12.76
CA PRO A 168 -21.36 4.72 -12.99
C PRO A 168 -20.90 3.85 -11.81
N PRO A 169 -19.91 2.96 -12.04
CA PRO A 169 -19.32 2.18 -10.97
C PRO A 169 -18.73 3.09 -9.89
N ASN A 170 -18.74 2.62 -8.66
CA ASN A 170 -18.21 3.34 -7.50
C ASN A 170 -17.26 2.45 -6.69
N ALA A 171 -16.36 3.08 -5.92
CA ALA A 171 -15.47 2.38 -5.00
C ALA A 171 -15.18 3.23 -3.76
N GLN A 172 -14.99 2.55 -2.64
CA GLN A 172 -14.53 3.13 -1.38
C GLN A 172 -13.31 2.35 -0.90
N VAL A 173 -12.30 3.08 -0.41
CA VAL A 173 -11.16 2.52 0.29
C VAL A 173 -11.17 3.02 1.72
N LEU A 174 -11.08 2.09 2.65
CA LEU A 174 -11.00 2.35 4.09
C LEU A 174 -9.64 1.90 4.60
N TYR A 175 -9.18 2.59 5.61
CA TYR A 175 -7.91 2.36 6.29
C TYR A 175 -8.18 2.03 7.76
N SER A 176 -7.45 1.12 8.34
CA SER A 176 -7.45 0.94 9.80
C SER A 176 -7.01 2.25 10.48
N ASP A 177 -7.58 2.57 11.63
CA ASP A 177 -7.40 3.88 12.30
C ASP A 177 -5.95 4.23 12.63
N ASN A 178 -5.11 3.21 12.81
CA ASN A 178 -3.67 3.37 13.06
C ASN A 178 -2.90 4.04 11.90
N PHE A 179 -3.43 4.05 10.67
CA PHE A 179 -2.82 4.79 9.56
C PHE A 179 -2.69 6.29 9.80
N ALA A 180 -3.59 6.84 10.63
CA ALA A 180 -3.58 8.28 10.94
C ALA A 180 -2.28 8.72 11.61
N GLU A 181 -1.65 7.83 12.39
CA GLU A 181 -0.42 8.10 13.13
C GLU A 181 0.83 7.45 12.51
N GLY A 182 0.66 6.31 11.82
CA GLY A 182 1.78 5.53 11.27
C GLY A 182 2.25 6.00 9.90
N PHE A 183 1.40 6.74 9.15
CA PHE A 183 1.70 7.17 7.79
C PHE A 183 1.32 8.62 7.52
N ALA A 184 2.16 9.33 6.79
CA ALA A 184 1.83 10.64 6.24
C ALA A 184 0.68 10.55 5.21
N ALA A 185 0.02 11.68 4.92
CA ALA A 185 -1.09 11.71 3.97
C ALA A 185 -0.68 11.21 2.57
N GLU A 186 0.52 11.56 2.13
CA GLU A 186 1.08 11.12 0.85
C GLU A 186 1.26 9.61 0.79
N ASP A 187 1.80 8.99 1.86
CA ASP A 187 1.97 7.54 1.95
C ASP A 187 0.63 6.80 1.91
N ARG A 188 -0.41 7.37 2.50
CA ARG A 188 -1.76 6.80 2.44
C ARG A 188 -2.34 6.81 1.03
N VAL A 189 -2.03 7.84 0.22
CA VAL A 189 -2.36 7.84 -1.22
C VAL A 189 -1.59 6.74 -1.94
N VAL A 190 -0.29 6.62 -1.67
CA VAL A 190 0.56 5.58 -2.28
C VAL A 190 0.10 4.19 -1.86
N ALA A 191 -0.28 3.97 -0.60
CA ALA A 191 -0.84 2.70 -0.12
C ALA A 191 -2.11 2.29 -0.91
N GLY A 192 -3.01 3.25 -1.17
CA GLY A 192 -4.18 3.02 -2.02
C GLY A 192 -3.81 2.64 -3.46
N ASP A 193 -2.84 3.32 -4.03
CA ASP A 193 -2.30 3.05 -5.36
C ASP A 193 -1.66 1.64 -5.46
N ILE A 194 -0.88 1.27 -4.45
CA ILE A 194 -0.25 -0.06 -4.34
C ILE A 194 -1.31 -1.16 -4.28
N LEU A 195 -2.33 -0.99 -3.43
CA LEU A 195 -3.43 -1.95 -3.30
C LEU A 195 -4.12 -2.18 -4.65
N ILE A 196 -4.55 -1.10 -5.33
CA ILE A 196 -5.24 -1.18 -6.62
C ILE A 196 -4.35 -1.82 -7.69
N SER A 197 -3.09 -1.40 -7.77
CA SER A 197 -2.14 -1.91 -8.76
C SER A 197 -1.86 -3.39 -8.55
N THR A 198 -1.72 -3.82 -7.30
CA THR A 198 -1.49 -5.22 -6.94
C THR A 198 -2.68 -6.08 -7.29
N ILE A 199 -3.92 -5.69 -6.89
CA ILE A 199 -5.14 -6.42 -7.26
C ILE A 199 -5.26 -6.52 -8.79
N LYS A 200 -5.07 -5.40 -9.51
CA LYS A 200 -5.15 -5.37 -10.97
C LYS A 200 -4.14 -6.33 -11.63
N SER A 201 -2.95 -6.48 -11.07
CA SER A 201 -1.93 -7.39 -11.60
C SER A 201 -2.28 -8.87 -11.45
N GLN A 202 -3.27 -9.19 -10.59
CA GLN A 202 -3.77 -10.55 -10.37
C GLN A 202 -5.02 -10.89 -11.20
N MET A 203 -5.62 -9.90 -11.87
CA MET A 203 -6.76 -10.06 -12.79
C MET A 203 -6.32 -10.57 -14.17
#